data_deb3c96e88c8ff75e16e64749f56a7ae
#
_entry.id   deb3c96e88c8ff75e16e64749f56a7ae
#
_cell.length_a   1.000
_cell.length_b   1.000
_cell.length_c   1.000
_cell.angle_alpha   90.00
_cell.angle_beta   90.00
_cell.angle_gamma   90.00
#
_symmetry.space_group_name_H-M   'P 1'
#
loop_
_entity.id
_entity.type
_entity.pdbx_description
1 polymer ?
#
loop_
_entity_poly.entity_id
_entity_poly.type
_entity_poly.pdbx_seq_one_letter_code
_entity_poly.pdbx_strand_id
1 'polypeptide(L)'
;MAKDITDKDTRDAFITFEQLERETFIGNALANGGHYQDVRPDKFYQVTGNRYAGSKTPDIVRDKWATDRSLIAYMEERYGNYDLDAAADRSNAVCPKFYDEKTDCLKRWWGKNKHIWLNPPYSFPDPFILKAIEQMEHDNQIDILLPGDNSTAWFRDAQKMAAEIIWIVADVEEDDDGNQLSRSGRLAFINGLSGKPVDNNNKGSVIFIMRNLKPGEEQKTLYIPVSEICPSLAKKRMRKRGI
;
A
#
# COMPACT_ATOMS: atom_id res chain seq x y z
N MET A 1 51.77 7.06 1.25
CA MET A 1 51.09 7.14 -0.04
C MET A 1 49.65 6.70 0.19
N ALA A 2 48.75 7.63 0.34
CA ALA A 2 47.32 7.34 0.43
C ALA A 2 46.81 7.02 -0.99
N LYS A 3 46.18 5.86 -1.18
CA LYS A 3 45.49 5.56 -2.43
C LYS A 3 44.28 6.46 -2.55
N ASP A 4 44.24 7.20 -3.62
CA ASP A 4 43.03 7.95 -4.05
C ASP A 4 41.94 6.93 -4.34
N ILE A 5 40.93 6.86 -3.47
CA ILE A 5 39.73 6.05 -3.70
C ILE A 5 38.90 6.83 -4.72
N THR A 6 38.82 6.34 -5.93
CA THR A 6 38.04 6.98 -6.99
C THR A 6 36.54 6.88 -6.69
N ASP A 7 35.80 7.90 -7.09
CA ASP A 7 34.34 8.02 -6.93
C ASP A 7 33.56 6.78 -7.48
N LYS A 8 34.18 6.05 -8.41
CA LYS A 8 33.67 4.82 -8.99
C LYS A 8 33.67 3.63 -7.98
N ASP A 9 34.77 3.48 -7.21
CA ASP A 9 34.91 2.39 -6.24
C ASP A 9 33.93 2.58 -5.08
N THR A 10 33.61 3.83 -4.75
CA THR A 10 32.63 4.14 -3.70
C THR A 10 31.19 3.87 -4.17
N ARG A 11 30.86 4.13 -5.43
CA ARG A 11 29.55 3.81 -6.04
C ARG A 11 29.31 2.32 -6.12
N ASP A 12 30.30 1.56 -6.58
CA ASP A 12 30.17 0.10 -6.69
C ASP A 12 30.07 -0.56 -5.29
N ALA A 13 30.74 -0.01 -4.28
CA ALA A 13 30.60 -0.45 -2.90
C ALA A 13 29.22 -0.11 -2.30
N PHE A 14 28.64 1.04 -2.64
CA PHE A 14 27.29 1.43 -2.20
C PHE A 14 26.20 0.55 -2.81
N ILE A 15 26.28 0.28 -4.12
CA ILE A 15 25.39 -0.63 -4.83
C ILE A 15 25.45 -2.03 -4.21
N THR A 16 26.66 -2.51 -3.90
CA THR A 16 26.86 -3.84 -3.32
C THR A 16 26.30 -3.94 -1.90
N PHE A 17 26.34 -2.85 -1.12
CA PHE A 17 25.79 -2.81 0.24
C PHE A 17 24.26 -2.83 0.23
N GLU A 18 23.63 -2.03 -0.64
CA GLU A 18 22.17 -2.06 -0.83
C GLU A 18 21.68 -3.39 -1.39
N GLN A 19 22.40 -3.99 -2.33
CA GLN A 19 22.13 -5.34 -2.80
C GLN A 19 22.27 -6.38 -1.69
N LEU A 20 23.32 -6.29 -0.87
CA LEU A 20 23.55 -7.21 0.23
C LEU A 20 22.47 -7.09 1.32
N GLU A 21 22.04 -5.87 1.67
CA GLU A 21 20.91 -5.66 2.58
C GLU A 21 19.60 -6.22 1.99
N ARG A 22 19.39 -6.04 0.69
CA ARG A 22 18.23 -6.56 -0.05
C ARG A 22 18.23 -8.08 -0.11
N GLU A 23 19.37 -8.68 -0.46
CA GLU A 23 19.54 -10.14 -0.46
C GLU A 23 19.46 -10.72 0.96
N THR A 24 19.99 -10.02 1.98
CA THR A 24 19.88 -10.43 3.38
C THR A 24 18.44 -10.32 3.88
N PHE A 25 17.68 -9.31 3.44
CA PHE A 25 16.26 -9.16 3.79
C PHE A 25 15.41 -10.27 3.17
N ILE A 26 15.58 -10.51 1.87
CA ILE A 26 14.91 -11.61 1.15
C ILE A 26 15.42 -12.96 1.70
N GLY A 27 16.71 -13.10 1.91
CA GLY A 27 17.35 -14.31 2.47
C GLY A 27 16.88 -14.62 3.88
N ASN A 28 16.71 -13.62 4.75
CA ASN A 28 16.18 -13.82 6.09
C ASN A 28 14.68 -14.18 6.09
N ALA A 29 13.92 -13.62 5.17
CA ALA A 29 12.52 -14.00 4.98
C ALA A 29 12.39 -15.45 4.49
N LEU A 30 13.32 -15.91 3.64
CA LEU A 30 13.40 -17.28 3.11
C LEU A 30 14.11 -18.25 4.09
N ALA A 31 15.14 -17.80 4.82
CA ALA A 31 15.94 -18.65 5.74
C ALA A 31 15.20 -18.99 7.04
N ASN A 32 14.17 -18.24 7.41
CA ASN A 32 13.27 -18.61 8.51
C ASN A 32 12.25 -19.71 8.10
N GLY A 33 12.56 -20.49 7.08
CA GLY A 33 11.83 -21.70 6.71
C GLY A 33 10.77 -21.54 5.66
N GLY A 34 10.74 -20.39 4.99
CA GLY A 34 9.64 -20.13 4.10
C GLY A 34 10.05 -19.98 2.65
N HIS A 35 9.77 -21.00 1.85
CA HIS A 35 9.28 -20.70 0.52
C HIS A 35 8.07 -19.77 0.68
N TYR A 36 7.85 -18.79 -0.21
CA TYR A 36 6.62 -18.00 -0.30
C TYR A 36 5.35 -18.86 -0.20
N GLN A 37 5.45 -20.13 -0.57
CA GLN A 37 4.39 -21.13 -0.49
C GLN A 37 4.14 -21.61 0.94
N ASP A 38 5.15 -21.59 1.83
CA ASP A 38 5.05 -22.09 3.20
C ASP A 38 4.60 -20.99 4.17
N VAL A 39 4.70 -19.72 3.76
CA VAL A 39 4.22 -18.56 4.52
C VAL A 39 2.70 -18.36 4.35
N ARG A 40 2.05 -19.17 3.50
CA ARG A 40 0.59 -19.30 3.51
C ARG A 40 0.20 -20.31 4.56
N PRO A 41 -0.22 -19.89 5.70
CA PRO A 41 -0.90 -20.84 6.55
C PRO A 41 -2.33 -20.98 6.03
N ASP A 42 -2.66 -22.08 5.41
CA ASP A 42 -4.04 -22.57 5.38
C ASP A 42 -4.63 -22.60 6.81
N LYS A 43 -3.74 -22.65 7.80
CA LYS A 43 -4.03 -22.54 9.24
C LYS A 43 -4.38 -21.12 9.72
N PHE A 44 -3.99 -20.03 9.03
CA PHE A 44 -4.28 -18.67 9.47
C PHE A 44 -5.70 -18.19 9.12
N TYR A 45 -6.32 -18.76 8.10
CA TYR A 45 -7.72 -18.50 7.80
C TYR A 45 -8.70 -19.16 8.78
N GLN A 46 -8.22 -20.08 9.62
CA GLN A 46 -9.04 -20.71 10.65
C GLN A 46 -9.03 -19.99 12.01
N VAL A 47 -8.25 -18.93 12.15
CA VAL A 47 -8.29 -18.13 13.38
C VAL A 47 -9.51 -17.22 13.34
N THR A 48 -10.57 -17.66 14.00
CA THR A 48 -11.82 -16.94 14.28
C THR A 48 -11.61 -15.77 15.24
N GLY A 49 -10.66 -14.89 14.97
CA GLY A 49 -10.34 -13.73 15.79
C GLY A 49 -10.11 -12.49 14.94
N ASN A 50 -10.60 -11.36 15.44
CA ASN A 50 -10.30 -10.06 14.84
C ASN A 50 -8.87 -9.66 15.24
N ARG A 51 -7.91 -9.79 14.32
CA ARG A 51 -6.50 -9.42 14.54
C ARG A 51 -6.26 -7.90 14.60
N TYR A 52 -7.23 -7.14 14.12
CA TYR A 52 -7.16 -5.68 14.17
C TYR A 52 -7.76 -5.18 15.48
N ALA A 53 -6.90 -4.80 16.40
CA ALA A 53 -7.33 -4.18 17.66
C ALA A 53 -8.28 -3.00 17.38
N GLY A 54 -9.49 -3.05 17.93
CA GLY A 54 -10.49 -2.00 17.82
C GLY A 54 -11.47 -2.10 16.63
N SER A 55 -11.35 -3.06 15.72
CA SER A 55 -12.38 -3.31 14.71
C SER A 55 -13.37 -4.37 15.16
N LYS A 56 -14.67 -4.08 14.99
CA LYS A 56 -15.77 -5.03 15.23
C LYS A 56 -16.10 -5.86 13.98
N THR A 57 -15.53 -5.51 12.82
CA THR A 57 -15.77 -6.20 11.56
C THR A 57 -14.83 -7.41 11.45
N PRO A 58 -15.33 -8.62 11.20
CA PRO A 58 -14.50 -9.80 10.99
C PRO A 58 -13.50 -9.61 9.82
N ASP A 59 -12.31 -10.18 9.94
CA ASP A 59 -11.25 -10.06 8.93
C ASP A 59 -11.72 -10.51 7.54
N ILE A 60 -12.44 -11.63 7.46
CA ILE A 60 -12.98 -12.17 6.20
C ILE A 60 -13.91 -11.18 5.45
N VAL A 61 -14.57 -10.30 6.18
CA VAL A 61 -15.44 -9.26 5.56
C VAL A 61 -14.60 -8.06 5.15
N ARG A 62 -13.67 -7.67 6.01
CA ARG A 62 -12.81 -6.49 5.80
C ARG A 62 -11.83 -6.70 4.65
N ASP A 63 -11.26 -7.88 4.52
CA ASP A 63 -10.32 -8.24 3.46
C ASP A 63 -10.97 -8.26 2.06
N LYS A 64 -12.30 -8.12 1.98
CA LYS A 64 -13.05 -7.99 0.71
C LYS A 64 -13.54 -6.56 0.42
N TRP A 65 -13.08 -5.59 1.16
CA TRP A 65 -13.42 -4.21 0.88
C TRP A 65 -12.72 -3.72 -0.39
N ALA A 66 -13.52 -3.10 -1.26
CA ALA A 66 -13.01 -2.53 -2.50
C ALA A 66 -12.48 -1.11 -2.28
N THR A 67 -11.51 -0.73 -3.07
CA THR A 67 -11.00 0.64 -3.13
C THR A 67 -12.03 1.56 -3.80
N ASP A 68 -12.19 2.78 -3.28
CA ASP A 68 -13.00 3.81 -3.92
C ASP A 68 -12.42 4.17 -5.29
N ARG A 69 -13.28 4.28 -6.29
CA ARG A 69 -12.88 4.59 -7.67
C ARG A 69 -12.29 5.99 -7.82
N SER A 70 -12.64 6.93 -6.95
CA SER A 70 -12.01 8.25 -6.95
C SER A 70 -10.53 8.18 -6.64
N LEU A 71 -10.12 7.30 -5.71
CA LEU A 71 -8.70 7.08 -5.44
C LEU A 71 -7.98 6.51 -6.65
N ILE A 72 -8.58 5.52 -7.31
CA ILE A 72 -7.99 4.92 -8.50
C ILE A 72 -7.84 5.96 -9.61
N ALA A 73 -8.87 6.76 -9.87
CA ALA A 73 -8.80 7.83 -10.87
C ALA A 73 -7.69 8.86 -10.55
N TYR A 74 -7.57 9.25 -9.28
CA TYR A 74 -6.50 10.14 -8.82
C TYR A 74 -5.11 9.55 -9.07
N MET A 75 -4.93 8.26 -8.78
CA MET A 75 -3.64 7.59 -8.97
C MET A 75 -3.32 7.40 -10.47
N GLU A 76 -4.30 7.04 -11.28
CA GLU A 76 -4.13 6.89 -12.73
C GLU A 76 -3.82 8.23 -13.43
N GLU A 77 -4.42 9.33 -12.98
CA GLU A 77 -4.09 10.67 -13.49
C GLU A 77 -2.62 11.03 -13.19
N ARG A 78 -2.11 10.63 -12.03
CA ARG A 78 -0.78 10.97 -11.57
C ARG A 78 0.32 10.05 -12.10
N TYR A 79 0.04 8.76 -12.22
CA TYR A 79 1.05 7.73 -12.52
C TYR A 79 0.75 6.91 -13.78
N GLY A 80 -0.43 7.09 -14.39
CA GLY A 80 -0.88 6.32 -15.55
C GLY A 80 -1.74 5.12 -15.19
N ASN A 81 -2.36 4.52 -16.20
CA ASN A 81 -3.30 3.42 -16.04
C ASN A 81 -2.63 2.15 -15.50
N TYR A 82 -3.37 1.36 -14.74
CA TYR A 82 -2.90 0.07 -14.24
C TYR A 82 -2.99 -1.04 -15.28
N ASP A 83 -1.91 -1.81 -15.39
CA ASP A 83 -1.84 -3.02 -16.22
C ASP A 83 -2.40 -4.26 -15.52
N LEU A 84 -2.34 -4.28 -14.19
CA LEU A 84 -2.71 -5.42 -13.35
C LEU A 84 -3.23 -4.94 -12.00
N ASP A 85 -4.31 -5.56 -11.53
CA ASP A 85 -4.71 -5.54 -10.12
C ASP A 85 -4.28 -6.87 -9.49
N ALA A 86 -3.32 -6.82 -8.59
CA ALA A 86 -2.69 -8.04 -8.07
C ALA A 86 -3.50 -8.73 -6.95
N ALA A 87 -4.52 -8.08 -6.40
CA ALA A 87 -5.34 -8.65 -5.33
C ALA A 87 -6.79 -8.15 -5.40
N ALA A 88 -7.58 -8.73 -6.30
CA ALA A 88 -8.96 -8.32 -6.52
C ALA A 88 -9.88 -9.49 -6.85
N ASP A 89 -11.16 -9.27 -6.66
CA ASP A 89 -12.21 -10.09 -7.27
C ASP A 89 -12.73 -9.40 -8.55
N ARG A 90 -13.40 -10.15 -9.41
CA ARG A 90 -14.01 -9.61 -10.65
C ARG A 90 -14.89 -8.38 -10.42
N SER A 91 -15.54 -8.29 -9.27
CA SER A 91 -16.47 -7.21 -8.91
C SER A 91 -15.78 -5.91 -8.48
N ASN A 92 -14.52 -5.98 -8.05
CA ASN A 92 -13.81 -4.83 -7.49
C ASN A 92 -12.49 -4.50 -8.19
N ALA A 93 -12.04 -5.33 -9.13
CA ALA A 93 -10.81 -5.13 -9.88
C ALA A 93 -10.75 -3.74 -10.53
N VAL A 94 -9.62 -3.06 -10.40
CA VAL A 94 -9.42 -1.69 -10.91
C VAL A 94 -9.14 -1.67 -12.40
N CYS A 95 -8.63 -2.77 -12.95
CA CYS A 95 -8.35 -2.91 -14.39
C CYS A 95 -8.79 -4.31 -14.90
N PRO A 96 -8.83 -4.54 -16.24
CA PRO A 96 -9.32 -5.82 -16.79
C PRO A 96 -8.52 -7.05 -16.41
N LYS A 97 -7.20 -6.90 -16.19
CA LYS A 97 -6.34 -7.98 -15.75
C LYS A 97 -6.19 -7.95 -14.24
N PHE A 98 -6.57 -9.02 -13.58
CA PHE A 98 -6.47 -9.12 -12.13
C PHE A 98 -6.16 -10.55 -11.68
N TYR A 99 -5.69 -10.66 -10.44
CA TYR A 99 -5.53 -11.94 -9.75
C TYR A 99 -6.48 -12.00 -8.56
N ASP A 100 -7.29 -13.03 -8.55
CA ASP A 100 -8.20 -13.39 -7.46
C ASP A 100 -7.58 -14.43 -6.51
N GLU A 101 -8.32 -14.80 -5.49
CA GLU A 101 -7.89 -15.81 -4.50
C GLU A 101 -7.55 -17.16 -5.16
N LYS A 102 -8.23 -17.51 -6.27
CA LYS A 102 -7.98 -18.78 -6.98
C LYS A 102 -6.72 -18.74 -7.82
N THR A 103 -6.48 -17.63 -8.48
CA THR A 103 -5.29 -17.43 -9.31
C THR A 103 -4.04 -17.16 -8.49
N ASP A 104 -4.20 -16.63 -7.28
CA ASP A 104 -3.13 -16.46 -6.28
C ASP A 104 -1.92 -15.69 -6.77
N CYS A 105 -1.96 -14.36 -6.60
CA CYS A 105 -0.89 -13.47 -7.06
C CYS A 105 0.49 -13.80 -6.46
N LEU A 106 0.53 -14.39 -5.26
CA LEU A 106 1.80 -14.76 -4.62
C LEU A 106 2.54 -15.86 -5.38
N LYS A 107 1.82 -16.69 -6.14
CA LYS A 107 2.38 -17.75 -6.98
C LYS A 107 2.58 -17.34 -8.43
N ARG A 108 2.25 -16.10 -8.80
CA ARG A 108 2.30 -15.64 -10.19
C ARG A 108 3.46 -14.69 -10.41
N TRP A 109 3.93 -14.69 -11.64
CA TRP A 109 4.74 -13.64 -12.18
C TRP A 109 3.83 -12.51 -12.68
N TRP A 110 4.11 -11.26 -12.27
CA TRP A 110 3.23 -10.14 -12.56
C TRP A 110 3.53 -9.45 -13.89
N GLY A 111 4.61 -9.82 -14.53
CA GLY A 111 5.07 -9.23 -15.79
C GLY A 111 6.31 -8.37 -15.61
N LYS A 112 6.70 -7.72 -16.70
CA LYS A 112 7.83 -6.78 -16.72
C LYS A 112 7.37 -5.43 -17.25
N ASN A 113 7.95 -4.32 -16.72
CA ASN A 113 7.59 -2.94 -17.06
C ASN A 113 6.08 -2.69 -16.91
N LYS A 114 5.50 -3.10 -15.80
CA LYS A 114 4.07 -2.99 -15.51
C LYS A 114 3.79 -1.96 -14.42
N HIS A 115 2.66 -1.29 -14.54
CA HIS A 115 2.07 -0.51 -13.48
C HIS A 115 0.98 -1.34 -12.80
N ILE A 116 1.14 -1.60 -11.51
CA ILE A 116 0.38 -2.63 -10.78
C ILE A 116 -0.27 -2.01 -9.56
N TRP A 117 -1.57 -2.20 -9.43
CA TRP A 117 -2.30 -1.89 -8.20
C TRP A 117 -2.29 -3.09 -7.25
N LEU A 118 -2.11 -2.80 -5.97
CA LEU A 118 -2.17 -3.81 -4.91
C LEU A 118 -2.87 -3.26 -3.66
N ASN A 119 -4.07 -3.76 -3.39
CA ASN A 119 -4.77 -3.57 -2.12
C ASN A 119 -4.89 -4.92 -1.42
N PRO A 120 -3.88 -5.35 -0.67
CA PRO A 120 -3.83 -6.70 -0.11
C PRO A 120 -4.79 -6.87 1.07
N PRO A 121 -5.10 -8.11 1.46
CA PRO A 121 -5.79 -8.38 2.72
C PRO A 121 -5.04 -7.77 3.91
N TYR A 122 -5.69 -6.86 4.65
CA TYR A 122 -5.07 -6.15 5.76
C TYR A 122 -4.84 -7.01 7.01
N SER A 123 -5.46 -8.19 7.05
CA SER A 123 -5.22 -9.18 8.10
C SER A 123 -3.82 -9.80 8.01
N PHE A 124 -3.23 -9.86 6.82
CA PHE A 124 -1.93 -10.47 6.58
C PHE A 124 -1.21 -9.85 5.36
N PRO A 125 -0.71 -8.61 5.44
CA PRO A 125 -0.11 -7.91 4.30
C PRO A 125 1.33 -8.34 3.99
N ASP A 126 2.07 -8.93 4.96
CA ASP A 126 3.50 -9.23 4.84
C ASP A 126 3.87 -9.97 3.53
N PRO A 127 3.24 -11.11 3.15
CA PRO A 127 3.64 -11.86 1.96
C PRO A 127 3.41 -11.07 0.67
N PHE A 128 2.40 -10.17 0.65
CA PHE A 128 2.12 -9.34 -0.51
C PHE A 128 3.17 -8.23 -0.68
N ILE A 129 3.67 -7.68 0.41
CA ILE A 129 4.74 -6.68 0.40
C ILE A 129 6.05 -7.33 -0.09
N LEU A 130 6.40 -8.51 0.44
CA LEU A 130 7.56 -9.26 0.00
C LEU A 130 7.46 -9.63 -1.49
N LYS A 131 6.27 -10.03 -1.94
CA LYS A 131 6.02 -10.30 -3.36
C LYS A 131 6.15 -9.05 -4.22
N ALA A 132 5.66 -7.91 -3.76
CA ALA A 132 5.84 -6.65 -4.47
C ALA A 132 7.32 -6.27 -4.60
N ILE A 133 8.11 -6.44 -3.53
CA ILE A 133 9.56 -6.23 -3.56
C ILE A 133 10.23 -7.13 -4.62
N GLU A 134 9.91 -8.41 -4.65
CA GLU A 134 10.39 -9.34 -5.69
C GLU A 134 10.04 -8.83 -7.10
N GLN A 135 8.80 -8.36 -7.28
CA GLN A 135 8.34 -7.94 -8.60
C GLN A 135 8.91 -6.58 -9.07
N MET A 136 9.46 -5.77 -8.16
CA MET A 136 10.22 -4.56 -8.55
C MET A 136 11.47 -4.88 -9.37
N GLU A 137 12.07 -6.07 -9.20
CA GLU A 137 13.25 -6.52 -9.97
C GLU A 137 12.97 -6.64 -11.48
N HIS A 138 11.71 -6.64 -11.87
CA HIS A 138 11.26 -6.68 -13.26
C HIS A 138 10.86 -5.32 -13.82
N ASP A 139 11.40 -4.23 -13.26
CA ASP A 139 11.11 -2.85 -13.63
C ASP A 139 9.61 -2.50 -13.50
N ASN A 140 8.91 -3.15 -12.60
CA ASN A 140 7.52 -2.84 -12.29
C ASN A 140 7.43 -1.68 -11.29
N GLN A 141 6.39 -0.88 -11.45
CA GLN A 141 5.90 0.01 -10.40
C GLN A 141 4.68 -0.64 -9.75
N ILE A 142 4.70 -0.76 -8.43
CA ILE A 142 3.60 -1.33 -7.64
C ILE A 142 3.10 -0.28 -6.66
N ASP A 143 1.86 0.13 -6.80
CA ASP A 143 1.21 1.06 -5.90
C ASP A 143 0.40 0.26 -4.87
N ILE A 144 0.86 0.27 -3.61
CA ILE A 144 0.27 -0.53 -2.53
C ILE A 144 -0.50 0.36 -1.59
N LEU A 145 -1.81 0.09 -1.43
CA LEU A 145 -2.64 0.74 -0.42
C LEU A 145 -2.61 -0.06 0.88
N LEU A 146 -2.22 0.58 1.98
CA LEU A 146 -2.10 -0.04 3.29
C LEU A 146 -2.69 0.85 4.40
N PRO A 147 -3.02 0.27 5.55
CA PRO A 147 -3.32 1.06 6.75
C PRO A 147 -2.09 1.84 7.21
N GLY A 148 -2.28 3.07 7.69
CA GLY A 148 -1.20 3.89 8.24
C GLY A 148 -0.78 3.42 9.64
N ASP A 149 -0.19 2.24 9.74
CA ASP A 149 0.28 1.64 11.00
C ASP A 149 1.80 1.50 11.02
N ASN A 150 2.48 2.58 11.34
CA ASN A 150 3.94 2.65 11.38
C ASN A 150 4.59 1.85 12.53
N SER A 151 3.81 1.17 13.36
CA SER A 151 4.32 0.33 14.45
C SER A 151 4.59 -1.12 14.01
N THR A 152 4.29 -1.47 12.76
CA THR A 152 4.38 -2.85 12.27
C THR A 152 5.65 -3.09 11.45
N ALA A 153 6.11 -4.35 11.42
CA ALA A 153 7.28 -4.74 10.63
C ALA A 153 7.03 -4.57 9.13
N TRP A 154 5.87 -4.98 8.64
CA TRP A 154 5.52 -4.86 7.23
C TRP A 154 5.47 -3.40 6.75
N PHE A 155 5.07 -2.46 7.62
CA PHE A 155 5.09 -1.03 7.29
C PHE A 155 6.52 -0.54 7.07
N ARG A 156 7.43 -0.90 7.99
CA ARG A 156 8.86 -0.57 7.88
C ARG A 156 9.44 -1.09 6.56
N ASP A 157 9.09 -2.32 6.18
CA ASP A 157 9.62 -2.96 5.00
C ASP A 157 9.08 -2.32 3.71
N ALA A 158 7.78 -2.01 3.65
CA ALA A 158 7.21 -1.23 2.57
C ALA A 158 7.84 0.18 2.47
N GLN A 159 8.02 0.85 3.61
CA GLN A 159 8.64 2.17 3.67
C GLN A 159 10.06 2.19 3.12
N LYS A 160 10.88 1.21 3.48
CA LYS A 160 12.27 1.10 2.99
C LYS A 160 12.36 0.99 1.47
N MET A 161 11.40 0.32 0.86
CA MET A 161 11.44 -0.04 -0.56
C MET A 161 10.66 0.90 -1.46
N ALA A 162 9.86 1.79 -0.89
CA ALA A 162 9.07 2.74 -1.66
C ALA A 162 9.94 3.87 -2.23
N ALA A 163 9.69 4.27 -3.47
CA ALA A 163 10.23 5.51 -4.04
C ALA A 163 9.45 6.72 -3.57
N GLU A 164 8.11 6.56 -3.38
CA GLU A 164 7.25 7.60 -2.85
C GLU A 164 6.30 7.01 -1.81
N ILE A 165 6.00 7.81 -0.77
CA ILE A 165 5.06 7.47 0.29
C ILE A 165 3.99 8.55 0.31
N ILE A 166 2.74 8.19 0.08
CA ILE A 166 1.61 9.12 0.05
C ILE A 166 0.75 8.88 1.29
N TRP A 167 0.77 9.81 2.22
CA TRP A 167 -0.14 9.85 3.33
C TRP A 167 -1.42 10.58 2.94
N ILE A 168 -2.55 9.92 3.12
CA ILE A 168 -3.86 10.55 2.96
C ILE A 168 -4.22 11.21 4.27
N VAL A 169 -4.34 12.53 4.26
CA VAL A 169 -4.54 13.32 5.46
C VAL A 169 -5.92 13.96 5.53
N ALA A 170 -6.33 14.29 6.74
CA ALA A 170 -7.55 15.06 6.96
C ALA A 170 -7.40 16.48 6.40
N ASP A 171 -8.52 17.05 5.99
CA ASP A 171 -8.59 18.45 5.59
C ASP A 171 -9.70 19.20 6.33
N VAL A 172 -9.62 20.53 6.23
CA VAL A 172 -10.59 21.45 6.79
C VAL A 172 -10.94 22.47 5.71
N GLU A 173 -12.22 22.68 5.49
CA GLU A 173 -12.76 23.72 4.62
C GLU A 173 -13.63 24.67 5.44
N GLU A 174 -13.82 25.87 4.97
CA GLU A 174 -14.79 26.82 5.51
C GLU A 174 -16.01 26.85 4.59
N ASP A 175 -17.21 26.79 5.16
CA ASP A 175 -18.45 26.98 4.40
C ASP A 175 -18.76 28.46 4.24
N ASP A 176 -19.77 28.78 3.41
CA ASP A 176 -20.17 30.16 3.11
C ASP A 176 -20.62 30.96 4.35
N ASP A 177 -20.96 30.26 5.42
CA ASP A 177 -21.35 30.84 6.71
C ASP A 177 -20.17 31.00 7.70
N GLY A 178 -18.94 30.70 7.27
CA GLY A 178 -17.74 30.77 8.10
C GLY A 178 -17.60 29.59 9.09
N ASN A 179 -18.34 28.50 8.91
CA ASN A 179 -18.18 27.32 9.75
C ASN A 179 -17.09 26.42 9.20
N GLN A 180 -16.25 25.89 10.10
CA GLN A 180 -15.25 24.93 9.71
C GLN A 180 -15.84 23.52 9.56
N LEU A 181 -15.68 22.96 8.39
CA LEU A 181 -16.05 21.60 8.02
C LEU A 181 -14.79 20.77 7.88
N SER A 182 -14.75 19.60 8.48
CA SER A 182 -13.60 18.69 8.34
C SER A 182 -13.99 17.41 7.65
N ARG A 183 -13.05 16.89 6.83
CA ARG A 183 -13.05 15.52 6.37
C ARG A 183 -11.96 14.75 7.09
N SER A 184 -12.30 13.57 7.54
CA SER A 184 -11.29 12.65 8.08
C SER A 184 -10.39 12.16 6.96
N GLY A 185 -9.07 12.09 7.16
CA GLY A 185 -8.11 11.49 6.23
C GLY A 185 -8.23 9.97 6.09
N ARG A 186 -9.42 9.42 6.33
CA ARG A 186 -9.72 8.01 6.23
C ARG A 186 -10.52 7.76 4.96
N LEU A 187 -9.99 6.92 4.09
CA LEU A 187 -10.72 6.48 2.91
C LEU A 187 -11.99 5.71 3.32
N ALA A 188 -13.06 5.96 2.60
CA ALA A 188 -14.23 5.12 2.65
C ALA A 188 -14.01 3.94 1.69
N PHE A 189 -13.86 2.75 2.24
CA PHE A 189 -13.87 1.54 1.43
C PHE A 189 -15.30 1.18 1.03
N ILE A 190 -15.43 0.44 -0.05
CA ILE A 190 -16.70 -0.07 -0.52
C ILE A 190 -16.87 -1.51 -0.08
N ASN A 191 -17.97 -1.82 0.59
CA ASN A 191 -18.27 -3.20 0.94
C ASN A 191 -18.59 -3.99 -0.34
N GLY A 192 -17.78 -5.02 -0.63
CA GLY A 192 -17.90 -5.80 -1.87
C GLY A 192 -19.22 -6.54 -2.03
N LEU A 193 -19.98 -6.79 -0.95
CA LEU A 193 -21.26 -7.46 -0.99
C LEU A 193 -22.43 -6.47 -1.19
N SER A 194 -22.39 -5.32 -0.53
CA SER A 194 -23.50 -4.36 -0.55
C SER A 194 -23.31 -3.21 -1.53
N GLY A 195 -22.09 -3.01 -2.04
CA GLY A 195 -21.72 -1.86 -2.88
C GLY A 195 -21.78 -0.51 -2.13
N LYS A 196 -21.96 -0.52 -0.81
CA LYS A 196 -22.09 0.71 -0.02
C LYS A 196 -20.76 1.09 0.63
N PRO A 197 -20.52 2.39 0.83
CA PRO A 197 -19.37 2.83 1.62
C PRO A 197 -19.39 2.21 3.02
N VAL A 198 -18.20 1.82 3.48
CA VAL A 198 -18.00 1.29 4.83
C VAL A 198 -17.59 2.44 5.73
N ASP A 199 -18.43 2.76 6.70
CA ASP A 199 -18.08 3.69 7.76
C ASP A 199 -17.14 3.01 8.78
N ASN A 200 -16.27 3.83 9.42
CA ASN A 200 -15.40 3.43 10.54
C ASN A 200 -14.12 2.67 10.19
N ASN A 201 -13.45 3.02 9.10
CA ASN A 201 -12.02 2.71 9.02
C ASN A 201 -11.30 3.42 10.19
N ASN A 202 -10.72 2.66 11.12
CA ASN A 202 -10.10 3.20 12.35
C ASN A 202 -8.69 3.71 12.14
N LYS A 203 -8.05 3.42 11.00
CA LYS A 203 -6.71 3.89 10.67
C LYS A 203 -6.73 4.76 9.43
N GLY A 204 -5.81 5.71 9.35
CA GLY A 204 -5.51 6.44 8.13
C GLY A 204 -5.04 5.48 7.03
N SER A 205 -4.95 5.97 5.82
CA SER A 205 -4.47 5.21 4.68
C SER A 205 -3.16 5.79 4.17
N VAL A 206 -2.27 4.91 3.72
CA VAL A 206 -1.00 5.26 3.11
C VAL A 206 -0.85 4.47 1.81
N ILE A 207 -0.27 5.09 0.79
CA ILE A 207 0.06 4.41 -0.46
C ILE A 207 1.58 4.44 -0.59
N PHE A 208 2.17 3.28 -0.83
CA PHE A 208 3.58 3.13 -1.14
C PHE A 208 3.73 2.90 -2.63
N ILE A 209 4.46 3.80 -3.30
CA ILE A 209 4.85 3.66 -4.71
C ILE A 209 6.16 2.89 -4.74
N MET A 210 6.07 1.60 -4.92
CA MET A 210 7.21 0.69 -4.90
C MET A 210 7.76 0.52 -6.30
N ARG A 211 8.90 1.12 -6.56
CA ARG A 211 9.70 1.01 -7.78
C ARG A 211 11.16 1.30 -7.48
N ASN A 212 12.04 0.90 -8.36
CA ASN A 212 13.44 1.27 -8.26
C ASN A 212 13.60 2.79 -8.39
N LEU A 213 14.43 3.37 -7.53
CA LEU A 213 14.82 4.77 -7.65
C LEU A 213 15.71 4.96 -8.88
N LYS A 214 15.53 6.07 -9.58
CA LYS A 214 16.42 6.47 -10.67
C LYS A 214 17.73 7.01 -10.09
N PRO A 215 18.84 6.99 -10.85
CA PRO A 215 20.09 7.59 -10.40
C PRO A 215 19.90 9.04 -9.95
N GLY A 216 20.29 9.34 -8.70
CA GLY A 216 20.14 10.67 -8.09
C GLY A 216 18.72 11.00 -7.59
N GLU A 217 17.80 10.07 -7.65
CA GLU A 217 16.46 10.23 -7.08
C GLU A 217 16.47 9.85 -5.59
N GLU A 218 15.79 10.62 -4.77
CA GLU A 218 15.57 10.35 -3.35
C GLU A 218 14.11 9.94 -3.09
N GLN A 219 13.90 9.14 -2.04
CA GLN A 219 12.56 8.81 -1.58
C GLN A 219 11.79 10.08 -1.19
N LYS A 220 10.53 10.16 -1.59
CA LYS A 220 9.65 11.29 -1.28
C LYS A 220 8.52 10.88 -0.37
N THR A 221 8.14 11.77 0.53
CA THR A 221 6.90 11.64 1.32
C THR A 221 5.97 12.80 0.99
N LEU A 222 4.74 12.45 0.63
CA LEU A 222 3.68 13.39 0.26
C LEU A 222 2.53 13.28 1.26
N TYR A 223 1.88 14.39 1.54
CA TYR A 223 0.68 14.47 2.36
C TYR A 223 -0.44 15.05 1.52
N ILE A 224 -1.38 14.21 1.11
CA ILE A 224 -2.46 14.58 0.19
C ILE A 224 -3.78 14.69 0.97
N PRO A 225 -4.43 15.87 0.95
CA PRO A 225 -5.74 16.03 1.54
C PRO A 225 -6.75 15.06 0.93
N VAL A 226 -7.59 14.47 1.78
CA VAL A 226 -8.59 13.51 1.30
C VAL A 226 -9.59 14.13 0.31
N SER A 227 -9.80 15.45 0.35
CA SER A 227 -10.64 16.17 -0.61
C SER A 227 -10.12 16.17 -2.05
N GLU A 228 -8.79 16.11 -2.22
CA GLU A 228 -8.20 15.99 -3.56
C GLU A 228 -8.48 14.61 -4.17
N ILE A 229 -8.56 13.58 -3.33
CA ILE A 229 -8.76 12.19 -3.76
C ILE A 229 -10.25 11.85 -3.87
N CYS A 230 -11.00 12.17 -2.81
CA CYS A 230 -12.40 11.83 -2.67
C CYS A 230 -13.24 13.07 -2.31
N PRO A 231 -13.46 14.01 -3.23
CA PRO A 231 -14.17 15.26 -2.95
C PRO A 231 -15.61 15.05 -2.49
N SER A 232 -16.21 13.91 -2.81
CA SER A 232 -17.58 13.53 -2.40
C SER A 232 -17.70 13.01 -0.97
N LEU A 233 -16.58 12.80 -0.25
CA LEU A 233 -16.60 12.35 1.14
C LEU A 233 -17.38 13.31 2.03
N ALA A 234 -18.23 12.76 2.89
CA ALA A 234 -19.06 13.52 3.80
C ALA A 234 -18.24 14.43 4.73
N LYS A 235 -18.61 15.71 4.75
CA LYS A 235 -18.04 16.72 5.63
C LYS A 235 -18.73 16.65 6.99
N LYS A 236 -17.97 16.84 8.04
CA LYS A 236 -18.51 16.95 9.42
C LYS A 236 -18.19 18.33 9.97
N ARG A 237 -19.21 19.02 10.49
CA ARG A 237 -19.01 20.30 11.17
C ARG A 237 -18.11 20.13 12.38
N MET A 238 -17.03 20.89 12.45
CA MET A 238 -16.17 20.89 13.62
C MET A 238 -16.91 21.47 14.82
N ARG A 239 -16.83 20.80 15.95
CA ARG A 239 -17.27 21.43 17.21
C ARG A 239 -16.30 22.56 17.52
N LYS A 240 -16.82 23.78 17.80
CA LYS A 240 -16.01 24.87 18.31
C LYS A 240 -15.26 24.33 19.53
N ARG A 241 -13.94 24.28 19.45
CA ARG A 241 -13.14 24.06 20.65
C ARG A 241 -13.32 25.32 21.47
N GLY A 242 -13.98 25.21 22.65
CA GLY A 242 -13.97 26.29 23.63
C GLY A 242 -12.51 26.57 23.98
N ILE A 243 -12.07 27.79 23.78
CA ILE A 243 -10.81 28.32 24.28
C ILE A 243 -11.01 28.59 25.76
#